data_a2332997e272aeacf4455daebcb2f311
#
_entry.id   a2332997e272aeacf4455daebcb2f311
#
_cell.length_a   1.000
_cell.length_b   1.000
_cell.length_c   1.000
_cell.angle_alpha   90.00
_cell.angle_beta   90.00
_cell.angle_gamma   90.00
#
_symmetry.space_group_name_H-M   'P 1'
#
loop_
_entity.id
_entity.type
_entity.pdbx_description
1 polymer ?
#
loop_
_entity_poly.entity_id
_entity_poly.type
_entity_poly.pdbx_seq_one_letter_code
_entity_poly.pdbx_strand_id
1 'polypeptide(L)'
;MIIPTIDSGLEALLRDRLPLPDTLGDVSFESPSGTWSAQLSRITVNLFLFGVGRSGQQPRPATDRVVDGRVQRRNPIPMLELHYLVSAWAGVVRDEHQLLGDALGCLIDSQVLPAKHLPVELTAPVQLAIASYDNTRAKDVWATVGGAIKPSFELVATTAGDALPFVELPPLVQRVAALVAPGARPEG
;
A
#
# COMPACT_ATOMS: atom_id res chain seq x y z
N MET A 1 -9.25 0.01 7.29
CA MET A 1 -8.63 -1.20 6.64
C MET A 1 -8.01 -0.78 5.32
N ILE A 2 -6.68 -0.67 5.23
CA ILE A 2 -5.97 -0.05 4.10
C ILE A 2 -6.04 -0.89 2.83
N ILE A 3 -5.70 -2.19 2.91
CA ILE A 3 -5.56 -3.05 1.72
C ILE A 3 -6.85 -3.11 0.89
N PRO A 4 -8.01 -3.49 1.43
CA PRO A 4 -9.24 -3.55 0.64
C PRO A 4 -9.66 -2.19 0.07
N THR A 5 -9.32 -1.09 0.76
CA THR A 5 -9.60 0.27 0.27
C THR A 5 -8.76 0.59 -0.97
N ILE A 6 -7.48 0.19 -0.96
CA ILE A 6 -6.58 0.39 -2.11
C ILE A 6 -6.99 -0.52 -3.27
N ASP A 7 -7.31 -1.79 -3.01
CA ASP A 7 -7.79 -2.72 -4.03
C ASP A 7 -9.03 -2.15 -4.74
N SER A 8 -10.04 -1.73 -3.98
CA SER A 8 -11.24 -1.10 -4.55
C SER A 8 -10.92 0.17 -5.33
N GLY A 9 -9.96 0.97 -4.86
CA GLY A 9 -9.54 2.19 -5.55
C GLY A 9 -8.80 1.91 -6.86
N LEU A 10 -7.93 0.91 -6.88
CA LEU A 10 -7.23 0.47 -8.10
C LEU A 10 -8.20 -0.11 -9.12
N GLU A 11 -9.17 -0.93 -8.68
CA GLU A 11 -10.23 -1.44 -9.54
C GLU A 11 -11.03 -0.28 -10.17
N ALA A 12 -11.49 0.65 -9.35
CA ALA A 12 -12.27 1.80 -9.82
C ALA A 12 -11.48 2.69 -10.80
N LEU A 13 -10.17 2.90 -10.55
CA LEU A 13 -9.29 3.63 -11.46
C LEU A 13 -9.16 2.92 -12.81
N LEU A 14 -8.90 1.61 -12.81
CA LEU A 14 -8.75 0.84 -14.04
C LEU A 14 -10.04 0.79 -14.82
N ARG A 15 -11.20 0.60 -14.17
CA ARG A 15 -12.51 0.63 -14.84
C ARG A 15 -12.87 2.01 -15.42
N ASP A 16 -12.44 3.11 -14.78
CA ASP A 16 -12.66 4.49 -15.28
C ASP A 16 -11.79 4.81 -16.51
N ARG A 17 -10.60 4.21 -16.60
CA ARG A 17 -9.58 4.59 -17.59
C ARG A 17 -9.38 3.59 -18.72
N LEU A 18 -9.65 2.30 -18.50
CA LEU A 18 -9.47 1.26 -19.50
C LEU A 18 -10.76 1.02 -20.28
N PRO A 19 -10.66 0.60 -21.57
CA PRO A 19 -11.81 0.18 -22.36
C PRO A 19 -12.30 -1.22 -21.92
N LEU A 20 -12.57 -1.39 -20.63
CA LEU A 20 -13.02 -2.62 -19.97
C LEU A 20 -14.44 -2.44 -19.42
N PRO A 21 -15.48 -2.42 -20.30
CA PRO A 21 -16.85 -2.37 -19.80
C PRO A 21 -17.15 -3.65 -18.99
N ASP A 22 -17.93 -3.52 -17.93
CA ASP A 22 -18.29 -4.63 -17.01
C ASP A 22 -18.82 -5.88 -17.70
N THR A 23 -19.33 -5.74 -18.92
CA THR A 23 -19.84 -6.84 -19.74
C THR A 23 -18.74 -7.66 -20.44
N LEU A 24 -17.56 -7.07 -20.66
CA LEU A 24 -16.50 -7.65 -21.49
C LEU A 24 -15.21 -7.93 -20.73
N GLY A 25 -14.97 -7.23 -19.63
CA GLY A 25 -13.70 -7.34 -18.91
C GLY A 25 -13.85 -7.29 -17.40
N ASP A 26 -12.87 -7.86 -16.72
CA ASP A 26 -12.80 -7.92 -15.27
C ASP A 26 -11.46 -7.36 -14.75
N VAL A 27 -11.50 -6.86 -13.51
CA VAL A 27 -10.32 -6.58 -12.70
C VAL A 27 -10.32 -7.58 -11.56
N SER A 28 -9.21 -8.29 -11.36
CA SER A 28 -9.09 -9.36 -10.37
C SER A 28 -7.88 -9.11 -9.46
N PHE A 29 -7.96 -9.61 -8.23
CA PHE A 29 -6.86 -9.58 -7.24
C PHE A 29 -6.45 -10.99 -6.80
N GLU A 30 -6.98 -12.01 -7.47
CA GLU A 30 -6.70 -13.41 -7.18
C GLU A 30 -5.27 -13.81 -7.53
N SER A 31 -4.79 -14.89 -6.90
CA SER A 31 -3.51 -15.48 -7.27
C SER A 31 -3.56 -16.01 -8.70
N PRO A 32 -2.66 -15.60 -9.61
CA PRO A 32 -2.69 -15.97 -11.03
C PRO A 32 -2.21 -17.42 -11.24
N SER A 33 -2.82 -18.37 -10.55
CA SER A 33 -2.54 -19.80 -10.68
C SER A 33 -3.09 -20.39 -11.98
N GLY A 34 -2.56 -21.56 -12.38
CA GLY A 34 -3.08 -22.29 -13.53
C GLY A 34 -4.56 -22.66 -13.37
N THR A 35 -5.01 -23.00 -12.17
CA THR A 35 -6.41 -23.33 -11.88
C THR A 35 -7.31 -22.10 -12.03
N TRP A 36 -6.90 -20.96 -11.50
CA TRP A 36 -7.64 -19.71 -11.62
C TRP A 36 -7.73 -19.26 -13.08
N SER A 37 -6.62 -19.29 -13.81
CA SER A 37 -6.59 -18.85 -15.21
C SER A 37 -7.45 -19.70 -16.13
N ALA A 38 -7.60 -20.99 -15.84
CA ALA A 38 -8.47 -21.89 -16.61
C ALA A 38 -9.97 -21.57 -16.43
N GLN A 39 -10.36 -20.82 -15.41
CA GLN A 39 -11.75 -20.43 -15.14
C GLN A 39 -12.11 -19.08 -15.74
N LEU A 40 -11.14 -18.33 -16.28
CA LEU A 40 -11.38 -17.03 -16.88
C LEU A 40 -12.23 -17.15 -18.14
N SER A 41 -13.37 -16.50 -18.14
CA SER A 41 -14.29 -16.42 -19.30
C SER A 41 -14.27 -15.03 -19.97
N ARG A 42 -13.56 -14.07 -19.39
CA ARG A 42 -13.49 -12.68 -19.86
C ARG A 42 -12.04 -12.20 -19.90
N ILE A 43 -11.81 -11.16 -20.68
CA ILE A 43 -10.53 -10.45 -20.61
C ILE A 43 -10.35 -9.86 -19.20
N THR A 44 -9.18 -10.04 -18.60
CA THR A 44 -8.97 -9.69 -17.20
C THR A 44 -7.64 -8.97 -16.99
N VAL A 45 -7.65 -7.84 -16.28
CA VAL A 45 -6.44 -7.28 -15.67
C VAL A 45 -6.36 -7.81 -14.24
N ASN A 46 -5.27 -8.49 -13.91
CA ASN A 46 -5.05 -9.04 -12.58
C ASN A 46 -3.96 -8.26 -11.83
N LEU A 47 -4.27 -7.85 -10.60
CA LEU A 47 -3.36 -7.17 -9.68
C LEU A 47 -3.13 -8.05 -8.44
N PHE A 48 -2.28 -9.03 -8.54
CA PHE A 48 -1.99 -9.95 -7.44
C PHE A 48 -1.11 -9.28 -6.39
N LEU A 49 -1.66 -9.04 -5.18
CA LEU A 49 -0.89 -8.55 -4.04
C LEU A 49 0.02 -9.65 -3.51
N PHE A 50 1.32 -9.59 -3.78
CA PHE A 50 2.28 -10.60 -3.36
C PHE A 50 3.20 -10.17 -2.22
N GLY A 51 3.19 -8.87 -1.87
CA GLY A 51 4.03 -8.35 -0.80
C GLY A 51 3.45 -7.12 -0.12
N VAL A 52 3.60 -7.08 1.19
CA VAL A 52 3.29 -5.90 2.02
C VAL A 52 4.48 -5.66 2.93
N GLY A 53 4.97 -4.44 2.95
CA GLY A 53 6.13 -4.09 3.73
C GLY A 53 6.09 -2.67 4.27
N ARG A 54 7.10 -2.34 5.08
CA ARG A 54 7.34 -0.99 5.52
C ARG A 54 8.13 -0.25 4.44
N SER A 55 7.65 0.93 4.05
CA SER A 55 8.36 1.79 3.12
C SER A 55 9.64 2.38 3.74
N GLY A 56 10.64 2.62 2.90
CA GLY A 56 11.80 3.44 3.24
C GLY A 56 11.51 4.94 3.39
N GLN A 57 10.31 5.39 3.03
CA GLN A 57 9.89 6.79 3.21
C GLN A 57 9.77 7.14 4.70
N GLN A 58 10.00 8.42 5.01
CA GLN A 58 9.86 8.91 6.37
C GLN A 58 8.42 8.72 6.89
N PRO A 59 8.25 8.23 8.12
CA PRO A 59 6.94 8.14 8.76
C PRO A 59 6.27 9.51 8.82
N ARG A 60 4.94 9.54 8.82
CA ARG A 60 4.23 10.79 9.16
C ARG A 60 4.56 11.18 10.59
N PRO A 61 4.83 12.45 10.86
CA PRO A 61 5.28 12.89 12.18
C PRO A 61 4.22 12.62 13.26
N ALA A 62 4.68 12.51 14.50
CA ALA A 62 3.79 12.52 15.66
C ALA A 62 2.93 13.78 15.67
N THR A 63 1.71 13.64 16.16
CA THR A 63 0.75 14.76 16.28
C THR A 63 0.33 14.88 17.74
N ASP A 64 0.44 16.09 18.28
CA ASP A 64 -0.03 16.40 19.63
C ASP A 64 -1.33 17.19 19.55
N ARG A 65 -2.22 16.95 20.51
CA ARG A 65 -3.45 17.73 20.72
C ARG A 65 -3.68 17.93 22.21
N VAL A 66 -4.40 18.99 22.56
CA VAL A 66 -4.82 19.25 23.96
C VAL A 66 -6.30 18.98 24.06
N VAL A 67 -6.70 18.10 25.00
CA VAL A 67 -8.08 17.79 25.33
C VAL A 67 -8.24 17.91 26.84
N ASP A 68 -9.17 18.75 27.29
CA ASP A 68 -9.43 19.01 28.72
C ASP A 68 -8.17 19.38 29.52
N GLY A 69 -7.29 20.19 28.93
CA GLY A 69 -6.03 20.63 29.54
C GLY A 69 -4.92 19.57 29.58
N ARG A 70 -5.14 18.38 29.02
CA ARG A 70 -4.18 17.28 28.95
C ARG A 70 -3.61 17.14 27.54
N VAL A 71 -2.32 16.90 27.45
CA VAL A 71 -1.64 16.67 26.17
C VAL A 71 -1.80 15.21 25.79
N GLN A 72 -2.35 14.97 24.60
CA GLN A 72 -2.43 13.65 24.00
C GLN A 72 -1.54 13.61 22.77
N ARG A 73 -0.80 12.52 22.61
CA ARG A 73 0.10 12.29 21.45
C ARG A 73 -0.34 11.10 20.64
N ARG A 74 -0.34 11.27 19.33
CA ARG A 74 -0.36 10.17 18.37
C ARG A 74 1.06 9.93 17.90
N ASN A 75 1.52 8.68 18.01
CA ASN A 75 2.85 8.29 17.53
C ASN A 75 2.99 8.46 16.00
N PRO A 76 4.24 8.55 15.49
CA PRO A 76 4.49 8.58 14.06
C PRO A 76 3.85 7.39 13.34
N ILE A 77 3.19 7.65 12.21
CA ILE A 77 2.53 6.61 11.41
C ILE A 77 3.53 6.13 10.36
N PRO A 78 3.89 4.84 10.32
CA PRO A 78 4.79 4.30 9.32
C PRO A 78 4.17 4.39 7.93
N MET A 79 5.01 4.59 6.91
CA MET A 79 4.62 4.43 5.52
C MET A 79 4.72 2.95 5.15
N LEU A 80 3.75 2.46 4.39
CA LEU A 80 3.62 1.09 3.94
C LEU A 80 3.73 1.01 2.43
N GLU A 81 4.27 -0.08 1.92
CA GLU A 81 4.30 -0.44 0.51
C GLU A 81 3.52 -1.72 0.28
N LEU A 82 2.63 -1.68 -0.70
CA LEU A 82 1.88 -2.82 -1.20
C LEU A 82 2.40 -3.12 -2.61
N HIS A 83 2.84 -4.34 -2.83
CA HIS A 83 3.47 -4.78 -4.06
C HIS A 83 2.52 -5.69 -4.84
N TYR A 84 2.07 -5.21 -5.99
CA TYR A 84 1.16 -5.94 -6.88
C TYR A 84 1.88 -6.41 -8.12
N LEU A 85 1.75 -7.68 -8.45
CA LEU A 85 2.09 -8.20 -9.77
C LEU A 85 0.92 -7.94 -10.71
N VAL A 86 1.12 -7.07 -11.70
CA VAL A 86 0.09 -6.73 -12.70
C VAL A 86 0.30 -7.55 -13.95
N SER A 87 -0.73 -8.27 -14.37
CA SER A 87 -0.74 -9.11 -15.56
C SER A 87 -2.08 -9.00 -16.30
N ALA A 88 -2.08 -9.28 -17.61
CA ALA A 88 -3.27 -9.25 -18.44
C ALA A 88 -3.58 -10.63 -19.01
N TRP A 89 -4.86 -10.94 -19.17
CA TRP A 89 -5.37 -12.24 -19.56
C TRP A 89 -6.46 -12.08 -20.62
N ALA A 90 -6.25 -12.68 -21.78
CA ALA A 90 -7.19 -12.71 -22.89
C ALA A 90 -7.06 -14.02 -23.68
N GLY A 91 -7.95 -14.26 -24.62
CA GLY A 91 -7.90 -15.45 -25.47
C GLY A 91 -6.78 -15.42 -26.52
N VAL A 92 -6.21 -14.24 -26.81
CA VAL A 92 -5.16 -14.02 -27.80
C VAL A 92 -4.03 -13.21 -27.19
N VAL A 93 -2.77 -13.64 -27.39
CA VAL A 93 -1.58 -12.99 -26.83
C VAL A 93 -1.47 -11.51 -27.20
N ARG A 94 -1.88 -11.16 -28.42
CA ARG A 94 -1.85 -9.75 -28.86
C ARG A 94 -2.76 -8.86 -28.04
N ASP A 95 -3.94 -9.36 -27.69
CA ASP A 95 -4.90 -8.63 -26.86
C ASP A 95 -4.40 -8.53 -25.41
N GLU A 96 -3.72 -9.58 -24.90
CA GLU A 96 -3.05 -9.52 -23.59
C GLU A 96 -1.99 -8.43 -23.55
N HIS A 97 -1.15 -8.34 -24.59
CA HIS A 97 -0.11 -7.30 -24.66
C HIS A 97 -0.71 -5.90 -24.78
N GLN A 98 -1.79 -5.74 -25.55
CA GLN A 98 -2.48 -4.46 -25.65
C GLN A 98 -3.06 -4.04 -24.30
N LEU A 99 -3.82 -4.95 -23.66
CA LEU A 99 -4.45 -4.69 -22.37
C LEU A 99 -3.41 -4.39 -21.27
N LEU A 100 -2.29 -5.14 -21.26
CA LEU A 100 -1.20 -4.88 -20.32
C LEU A 100 -0.56 -3.50 -20.55
N GLY A 101 -0.38 -3.11 -21.83
CA GLY A 101 0.13 -1.79 -22.20
C GLY A 101 -0.80 -0.66 -21.79
N ASP A 102 -2.10 -0.83 -21.98
CA ASP A 102 -3.12 0.15 -21.57
C ASP A 102 -3.16 0.30 -20.04
N ALA A 103 -3.09 -0.83 -19.30
CA ALA A 103 -3.02 -0.82 -17.84
C ALA A 103 -1.73 -0.14 -17.33
N LEU A 104 -0.58 -0.44 -17.96
CA LEU A 104 0.69 0.19 -17.63
C LEU A 104 0.63 1.71 -17.86
N GLY A 105 0.13 2.14 -19.01
CA GLY A 105 -0.04 3.56 -19.34
C GLY A 105 -0.94 4.28 -18.34
N CYS A 106 -2.09 3.68 -17.99
CA CYS A 106 -3.02 4.22 -16.98
C CYS A 106 -2.34 4.41 -15.62
N LEU A 107 -1.58 3.41 -15.15
CA LEU A 107 -0.96 3.43 -13.83
C LEU A 107 0.27 4.35 -13.77
N ILE A 108 1.03 4.48 -14.85
CA ILE A 108 2.15 5.46 -14.95
C ILE A 108 1.61 6.89 -14.92
N ASP A 109 0.52 7.16 -15.63
CA ASP A 109 -0.11 8.48 -15.68
C ASP A 109 -0.72 8.89 -14.33
N SER A 110 -1.17 7.89 -13.56
CA SER A 110 -1.80 8.08 -12.25
C SER A 110 -0.79 7.95 -11.11
N GLN A 111 0.11 8.92 -10.95
CA GLN A 111 1.14 8.91 -9.88
C GLN A 111 0.56 8.85 -8.46
N VAL A 112 -0.69 9.27 -8.30
CA VAL A 112 -1.44 9.22 -7.04
C VAL A 112 -2.83 8.65 -7.35
N LEU A 113 -3.27 7.68 -6.56
CA LEU A 113 -4.61 7.13 -6.68
C LEU A 113 -5.64 8.22 -6.34
N PRO A 114 -6.50 8.63 -7.31
CA PRO A 114 -7.43 9.72 -7.08
C PRO A 114 -8.44 9.42 -5.96
N ALA A 115 -8.65 10.37 -5.06
CA ALA A 115 -9.57 10.21 -3.93
C ALA A 115 -11.00 9.84 -4.36
N LYS A 116 -11.43 10.26 -5.55
CA LYS A 116 -12.77 9.91 -6.11
C LYS A 116 -12.98 8.41 -6.32
N HIS A 117 -11.89 7.62 -6.42
CA HIS A 117 -11.94 6.17 -6.59
C HIS A 117 -11.87 5.41 -5.26
N LEU A 118 -11.52 6.07 -4.17
CA LEU A 118 -11.43 5.43 -2.86
C LEU A 118 -12.82 5.34 -2.21
N PRO A 119 -13.22 4.16 -1.71
CA PRO A 119 -14.51 4.00 -1.02
C PRO A 119 -14.56 4.73 0.32
N VAL A 120 -13.39 4.96 0.94
CA VAL A 120 -13.23 5.73 2.19
C VAL A 120 -11.94 6.54 2.12
N GLU A 121 -11.93 7.69 2.79
CA GLU A 121 -10.73 8.53 2.89
C GLU A 121 -9.65 7.84 3.72
N LEU A 122 -8.43 7.84 3.20
CA LEU A 122 -7.24 7.32 3.89
C LEU A 122 -6.49 8.44 4.61
N THR A 123 -5.68 8.06 5.58
CA THR A 123 -4.84 9.00 6.38
C THR A 123 -3.84 9.78 5.52
N ALA A 124 -3.45 9.23 4.37
CA ALA A 124 -2.55 9.84 3.41
C ALA A 124 -2.93 9.47 1.98
N PRO A 125 -2.55 10.28 0.98
CA PRO A 125 -2.65 9.88 -0.41
C PRO A 125 -1.92 8.57 -0.68
N VAL A 126 -2.44 7.77 -1.61
CA VAL A 126 -1.78 6.56 -2.09
C VAL A 126 -0.93 6.92 -3.31
N GLN A 127 0.38 6.86 -3.16
CA GLN A 127 1.32 7.04 -4.27
C GLN A 127 1.42 5.75 -5.06
N LEU A 128 1.42 5.85 -6.39
CA LEU A 128 1.56 4.72 -7.31
C LEU A 128 2.89 4.86 -8.06
N ALA A 129 3.66 3.79 -8.10
CA ALA A 129 4.90 3.74 -8.84
C ALA A 129 5.08 2.38 -9.50
N ILE A 130 5.61 2.38 -10.72
CA ILE A 130 6.03 1.13 -11.34
C ILE A 130 7.46 0.84 -10.87
N ALA A 131 7.67 -0.34 -10.29
CA ALA A 131 8.98 -0.77 -9.84
C ALA A 131 9.93 -0.98 -11.02
N SER A 132 11.23 -0.79 -10.79
CA SER A 132 12.25 -1.20 -11.74
C SER A 132 12.17 -2.71 -11.96
N TYR A 133 12.30 -3.14 -13.22
CA TYR A 133 12.19 -4.54 -13.57
C TYR A 133 13.27 -5.38 -12.86
N ASP A 134 12.83 -6.34 -12.05
CA ASP A 134 13.68 -7.36 -11.42
C ASP A 134 13.26 -8.74 -11.93
N ASN A 135 14.07 -9.29 -12.83
CA ASN A 135 13.81 -10.59 -13.44
C ASN A 135 13.75 -11.73 -12.40
N THR A 136 14.57 -11.68 -11.36
CA THR A 136 14.61 -12.72 -10.31
C THR A 136 13.30 -12.71 -9.54
N ARG A 137 12.88 -11.54 -9.07
CA ARG A 137 11.65 -11.38 -8.29
C ARG A 137 10.41 -11.77 -9.08
N ALA A 138 10.30 -11.36 -10.33
CA ALA A 138 9.18 -11.74 -11.20
C ALA A 138 9.09 -13.28 -11.38
N LYS A 139 10.23 -13.94 -11.65
CA LYS A 139 10.29 -15.41 -11.77
C LYS A 139 9.89 -16.12 -10.49
N ASP A 140 10.37 -15.65 -9.34
CA ASP A 140 10.06 -16.27 -8.04
C ASP A 140 8.57 -16.19 -7.71
N VAL A 141 7.93 -15.04 -7.99
CA VAL A 141 6.49 -14.88 -7.82
C VAL A 141 5.73 -15.86 -8.73
N TRP A 142 6.06 -15.90 -10.04
CA TRP A 142 5.40 -16.81 -10.98
C TRP A 142 5.61 -18.29 -10.63
N ALA A 143 6.80 -18.67 -10.19
CA ALA A 143 7.08 -20.03 -9.75
C ALA A 143 6.26 -20.41 -8.50
N THR A 144 6.09 -19.47 -7.57
CA THR A 144 5.35 -19.70 -6.33
C THR A 144 3.85 -19.86 -6.55
N VAL A 145 3.26 -19.10 -7.47
CA VAL A 145 1.81 -19.19 -7.76
C VAL A 145 1.44 -20.38 -8.65
N GLY A 146 2.43 -21.10 -9.20
CA GLY A 146 2.21 -22.28 -10.05
C GLY A 146 1.58 -21.94 -11.41
N GLY A 147 1.68 -20.71 -11.84
CA GLY A 147 1.24 -20.24 -13.15
C GLY A 147 2.35 -20.28 -14.21
N ALA A 148 1.98 -20.30 -15.48
CA ALA A 148 2.94 -20.06 -16.55
C ALA A 148 3.37 -18.59 -16.51
N ILE A 149 4.68 -18.35 -16.64
CA ILE A 149 5.22 -16.97 -16.68
C ILE A 149 4.58 -16.19 -17.84
N LYS A 150 4.12 -15.00 -17.55
CA LYS A 150 3.54 -14.06 -18.52
C LYS A 150 4.22 -12.69 -18.43
N PRO A 151 4.12 -11.87 -19.47
CA PRO A 151 4.46 -10.45 -19.37
C PRO A 151 3.71 -9.82 -18.22
N SER A 152 4.43 -9.14 -17.34
CA SER A 152 3.90 -8.52 -16.13
C SER A 152 4.82 -7.40 -15.67
N PHE A 153 4.29 -6.51 -14.87
CA PHE A 153 5.08 -5.49 -14.17
C PHE A 153 4.67 -5.42 -12.70
N GLU A 154 5.53 -4.84 -11.89
CA GLU A 154 5.24 -4.63 -10.47
C GLU A 154 4.76 -3.20 -10.26
N LEU A 155 3.57 -3.06 -9.66
CA LEU A 155 3.03 -1.82 -9.14
C LEU A 155 3.29 -1.75 -7.64
N VAL A 156 3.85 -0.65 -7.17
CA VAL A 156 4.03 -0.35 -5.76
C VAL A 156 3.07 0.76 -5.35
N ALA A 157 2.16 0.47 -4.44
CA ALA A 157 1.28 1.44 -3.84
C ALA A 157 1.80 1.81 -2.45
N THR A 158 2.15 3.10 -2.25
CA THR A 158 2.72 3.59 -0.99
C THR A 158 1.77 4.54 -0.30
N THR A 159 1.45 4.29 0.97
CA THR A 159 0.59 5.14 1.79
C THR A 159 0.95 5.04 3.27
N ALA A 160 0.42 5.95 4.09
CA ALA A 160 0.55 5.84 5.54
C ALA A 160 -0.32 4.71 6.09
N GLY A 161 0.17 4.04 7.12
CA GLY A 161 -0.61 3.07 7.89
C GLY A 161 -1.88 3.67 8.51
N ASP A 162 -2.73 2.83 9.08
CA ASP A 162 -3.91 3.30 9.82
C ASP A 162 -3.48 4.20 10.98
N ALA A 163 -4.26 5.24 11.22
CA ALA A 163 -3.98 6.18 12.29
C ALA A 163 -4.09 5.49 13.66
N LEU A 164 -3.00 5.52 14.42
CA LEU A 164 -2.98 5.03 15.79
C LEU A 164 -3.82 5.93 16.71
N PRO A 165 -4.38 5.40 17.79
CA PRO A 165 -5.11 6.21 18.77
C PRO A 165 -4.19 7.25 19.42
N PHE A 166 -4.78 8.34 19.90
CA PHE A 166 -4.07 9.28 20.76
C PHE A 166 -3.91 8.67 22.15
N VAL A 167 -2.71 8.82 22.70
CA VAL A 167 -2.35 8.37 24.05
C VAL A 167 -2.08 9.60 24.90
N GLU A 168 -2.64 9.65 26.12
CA GLU A 168 -2.38 10.73 27.05
C GLU A 168 -0.92 10.72 27.51
N LEU A 169 -0.25 11.86 27.46
CA LEU A 169 1.10 11.99 27.98
C LEU A 169 1.06 12.27 29.47
N PRO A 170 2.02 11.71 30.25
CA PRO A 170 2.17 12.10 31.67
C PRO A 170 2.38 13.62 31.77
N PRO A 171 1.92 14.24 32.85
CA PRO A 171 2.15 15.65 33.07
C PRO A 171 3.65 15.95 33.08
N LEU A 172 4.01 17.10 32.50
CA LEU A 172 5.40 17.57 32.52
C LEU A 172 5.87 17.72 33.97
N VAL A 173 7.06 17.20 34.29
CA VAL A 173 7.70 17.43 35.58
C VAL A 173 7.99 18.92 35.72
N GLN A 174 7.20 19.63 36.54
CA GLN A 174 7.34 21.06 36.75
C GLN A 174 8.45 21.42 37.73
N ARG A 175 8.89 20.48 38.59
CA ARG A 175 9.93 20.71 39.59
C ARG A 175 10.64 19.42 39.99
N VAL A 176 11.97 19.43 39.98
CA VAL A 176 12.78 18.38 40.58
C VAL A 176 13.42 19.00 41.82
N ALA A 177 13.04 18.58 43.02
CA ALA A 177 13.71 18.94 44.25
C ALA A 177 14.71 17.83 44.59
N ALA A 178 16.00 18.10 44.46
CA ALA A 178 17.07 17.21 44.94
C ALA A 178 17.39 17.61 46.36
N LEU A 179 17.10 16.76 47.37
CA LEU A 179 17.63 16.85 48.72
C LEU A 179 19.07 16.34 48.71
N VAL A 180 20.03 17.23 48.72
CA VAL A 180 21.42 16.89 48.97
C VAL A 180 21.60 16.78 50.48
N ALA A 181 21.75 15.58 51.03
CA ALA A 181 22.14 15.39 52.39
C ALA A 181 23.57 15.92 52.60
N PRO A 182 23.85 16.81 53.60
CA PRO A 182 25.19 17.24 53.87
C PRO A 182 26.03 16.02 54.27
N GLY A 183 27.11 15.79 53.52
CA GLY A 183 28.04 14.70 53.83
C GLY A 183 28.64 14.90 55.24
N ALA A 184 28.58 13.85 56.07
CA ALA A 184 29.29 13.85 57.32
C ALA A 184 30.80 14.07 57.07
N ARG A 185 31.37 15.10 57.71
CA ARG A 185 32.85 15.26 57.74
C ARG A 185 33.44 14.07 58.47
N PRO A 186 34.47 13.41 57.96
CA PRO A 186 35.27 12.52 58.80
C PRO A 186 36.01 13.34 59.83
N GLU A 187 35.73 13.06 61.10
CA GLU A 187 36.58 13.55 62.21
C GLU A 187 37.94 12.83 62.07
N GLY A 188 39.03 13.62 62.00
CA GLY A 188 40.39 13.18 62.03
C GLY A 188 40.92 13.00 63.46
#